data_7ee2df55d341dc1648d2d4b73615a692
#
_entry.id   7ee2df55d341dc1648d2d4b73615a692
#
_cell.length_a   1.000
_cell.length_b   1.000
_cell.length_c   1.000
_cell.angle_alpha   90.00
_cell.angle_beta   90.00
_cell.angle_gamma   90.00
#
_symmetry.space_group_name_H-M   'P 1'
#
loop_
_entity.id
_entity.type
_entity.pdbx_description
1 polymer ?
#
loop_
_entity_poly.entity_id
_entity_poly.type
_entity_poly.pdbx_seq_one_letter_code
_entity_poly.pdbx_strand_id
1 'polypeptide(L)' 'MTGTIRTLRTDKGFGFIKDAAGKEYFFHQSAVQGEGIGDLREGDSVEFEVGDGPKGPRAESVRRTST' A
#
# COMPACT_ATOMS: atom_id res chain seq x y z
N MET A 1 3.42 0.02 10.50
CA MET A 1 2.46 -1.08 10.28
C MET A 1 2.88 -1.88 9.07
N THR A 2 2.72 -3.18 9.12
CA THR A 2 3.08 -4.05 7.99
C THR A 2 1.84 -4.70 7.41
N GLY A 3 1.89 -4.95 6.12
CA GLY A 3 0.80 -5.64 5.43
C GLY A 3 1.29 -6.25 4.14
N THR A 4 0.35 -6.78 3.37
CA THR A 4 0.64 -7.41 2.10
C THR A 4 -0.21 -6.75 1.02
N ILE A 5 0.38 -6.53 -0.14
CA ILE A 5 -0.35 -5.94 -1.26
C ILE A 5 -1.36 -6.96 -1.78
N ARG A 6 -2.63 -6.63 -1.66
CA ARG A 6 -3.70 -7.47 -2.14
C ARG A 6 -4.05 -7.20 -3.59
N THR A 7 -4.12 -5.92 -3.94
CA THR A 7 -4.47 -5.49 -5.29
C THR A 7 -3.52 -4.38 -5.68
N LEU A 8 -3.06 -4.41 -6.92
CA LEU A 8 -2.16 -3.40 -7.45
C LEU A 8 -2.61 -3.02 -8.86
N ARG A 9 -2.88 -1.73 -9.04
CA ARG A 9 -3.29 -1.18 -10.32
C ARG A 9 -2.27 -0.15 -10.78
N THR A 10 -1.19 -0.62 -11.39
CA THR A 10 -0.13 0.27 -11.83
C THR A 10 -0.58 1.21 -12.95
N ASP A 11 -1.50 0.76 -13.77
CA ASP A 11 -2.06 1.58 -14.84
C ASP A 11 -2.89 2.75 -14.31
N LYS A 12 -3.48 2.58 -13.13
CA LYS A 12 -4.30 3.62 -12.51
C LYS A 12 -3.60 4.32 -11.36
N GLY A 13 -2.47 3.79 -10.92
CA GLY A 13 -1.66 4.40 -9.89
C GLY A 13 -2.17 4.22 -8.47
N PHE A 14 -2.83 3.12 -8.17
CA PHE A 14 -3.30 2.85 -6.81
C PHE A 14 -3.32 1.35 -6.51
N GLY A 15 -3.60 1.02 -5.25
CA GLY A 15 -3.72 -0.37 -4.85
C GLY A 15 -4.32 -0.48 -3.45
N PHE A 16 -4.39 -1.70 -2.97
CA PHE A 16 -4.90 -2.01 -1.64
C PHE A 16 -3.90 -2.89 -0.90
N ILE A 17 -3.75 -2.60 0.40
CA ILE A 17 -2.90 -3.36 1.30
C ILE A 17 -3.78 -4.02 2.35
N LYS A 18 -3.52 -5.29 2.63
CA LYS A 18 -4.24 -6.02 3.67
C LYS A 18 -3.30 -6.24 4.84
N ASP A 19 -3.73 -5.88 6.04
CA ASP A 19 -2.92 -6.08 7.24
C ASP A 19 -3.13 -7.48 7.83
N ALA A 20 -2.44 -7.76 8.93
CA ALA A 20 -2.53 -9.07 9.58
C ALA A 20 -3.91 -9.36 10.15
N ALA A 21 -4.68 -8.32 10.45
CA ALA A 21 -6.04 -8.47 10.95
C ALA A 21 -7.07 -8.66 9.84
N GLY A 22 -6.63 -8.60 8.59
CA GLY A 22 -7.52 -8.75 7.45
C GLY A 22 -8.19 -7.47 6.99
N LYS A 23 -7.77 -6.33 7.53
CA LYS A 23 -8.32 -5.04 7.14
C LYS A 23 -7.58 -4.52 5.92
N GLU A 24 -8.30 -3.95 4.97
CA GLU A 24 -7.73 -3.42 3.75
C GLU A 24 -7.60 -1.90 3.83
N TYR A 25 -6.52 -1.41 3.24
CA TYR A 25 -6.24 0.03 3.17
C TYR A 25 -5.95 0.41 1.73
N PHE A 26 -6.58 1.49 1.29
CA PHE A 26 -6.29 2.07 -0.01
C PHE A 26 -4.97 2.82 0.05
N PHE A 27 -4.18 2.74 -1.01
CA PHE A 27 -3.02 3.61 -1.16
C PHE A 27 -2.91 4.10 -2.60
N HIS A 28 -2.43 5.33 -2.75
CA HIS A 28 -2.19 5.94 -4.05
C HIS A 28 -0.69 5.91 -4.34
N GLN A 29 -0.32 5.96 -5.62
CA GLN A 29 1.09 5.94 -5.99
C GLN A 29 1.90 7.06 -5.33
N SER A 30 1.27 8.19 -5.06
CA SER A 30 1.95 9.30 -4.38
C SER A 30 2.34 8.97 -2.94
N ALA A 31 1.74 7.96 -2.35
CA ALA A 31 2.07 7.52 -1.00
C ALA A 31 3.21 6.49 -0.98
N VAL A 32 3.59 5.97 -2.14
CA VAL A 32 4.63 4.96 -2.23
C VAL A 32 6.00 5.64 -2.27
N GLN A 33 6.88 5.19 -1.39
CA GLN A 33 8.24 5.74 -1.31
C GLN A 33 9.20 4.95 -2.19
N GLY A 34 10.35 5.54 -2.47
CA GLY A 34 11.37 4.90 -3.26
C GLY A 34 11.06 4.98 -4.73
N GLU A 35 11.07 3.84 -5.40
CA GLU A 35 10.90 3.78 -6.84
C GLU A 35 9.44 3.85 -7.29
N GLY A 36 8.53 3.98 -6.36
CA GLY A 36 7.13 4.15 -6.67
C GLY A 36 6.39 2.84 -6.87
N ILE A 37 5.16 2.97 -7.36
CA ILE A 37 4.24 1.84 -7.43
C ILE A 37 4.70 0.77 -8.42
N GLY A 38 5.47 1.14 -9.42
CA GLY A 38 5.95 0.18 -10.41
C GLY A 38 6.91 -0.87 -9.86
N ASP A 39 7.49 -0.60 -8.69
CA ASP A 39 8.39 -1.53 -8.03
C ASP A 39 7.65 -2.52 -7.13
N LEU A 40 6.37 -2.34 -6.94
CA LEU A 40 5.55 -3.19 -6.09
C LEU A 40 4.83 -4.25 -6.91
N ARG A 41 4.48 -5.35 -6.25
CA ARG A 41 3.71 -6.43 -6.86
C ARG A 41 2.71 -6.97 -5.86
N GLU A 42 1.65 -7.56 -6.39
CA GLU A 42 0.67 -8.23 -5.55
C GLU A 42 1.36 -9.38 -4.80
N GLY A 43 1.09 -9.45 -3.50
CA GLY A 43 1.72 -10.43 -2.64
C GLY A 43 2.96 -9.92 -1.92
N ASP A 44 3.48 -8.75 -2.29
CA ASP A 44 4.65 -8.18 -1.62
C ASP A 44 4.31 -7.73 -0.21
N SER A 45 5.26 -7.91 0.69
CA SER A 45 5.15 -7.34 2.03
C SER A 45 5.58 -5.88 2.01
N VAL A 46 4.82 -5.04 2.66
CA VAL A 46 5.09 -3.61 2.71
C VAL A 46 4.92 -3.08 4.11
N GLU A 47 5.61 -1.99 4.39
CA GLU A 47 5.42 -1.22 5.61
C GLU A 47 4.73 0.08 5.25
N PHE A 48 3.78 0.49 6.07
CA PHE A 48 3.02 1.69 5.80
C PHE A 48 2.49 2.29 7.10
N GLU A 49 2.05 3.53 7.01
CA GLU A 49 1.36 4.21 8.09
C GLU A 49 -0.10 4.40 7.72
N VAL A 50 -0.95 4.36 8.73
CA VAL A 50 -2.39 4.57 8.52
C VAL A 50 -2.70 6.04 8.73
N GLY A 51 -3.32 6.64 7.73
CA GLY A 51 -3.80 8.01 7.82
C GLY A 51 -5.29 8.07 7.61
N ASP A 52 -5.92 9.11 8.16
CA ASP A 52 -7.34 9.33 7.95
C ASP A 52 -7.55 10.20 6.72
N GLY A 53 -8.43 9.78 5.86
CA GLY A 53 -8.81 10.54 4.68
C GLY A 53 -10.30 10.72 4.60
N PRO A 54 -10.78 11.52 3.64
CA PRO A 54 -12.22 11.73 3.46
C PRO A 54 -13.00 10.46 3.19
N LYS A 55 -12.33 9.45 2.67
CA LYS A 55 -12.95 8.17 2.32
C LYS A 55 -12.65 7.08 3.34
N GLY A 56 -12.07 7.44 4.48
CA GLY A 56 -11.73 6.48 5.52
C GLY A 56 -10.22 6.25 5.63
N PRO A 57 -9.81 5.21 6.37
CA PRO A 57 -8.39 4.92 6.56
C PRO A 57 -7.70 4.61 5.24
N ARG A 58 -6.49 5.13 5.10
CA ARG A 58 -5.67 4.84 3.93
C ARG A 58 -4.23 4.61 4.37
N ALA A 59 -3.47 3.92 3.53
CA ALA A 59 -2.06 3.70 3.77
C ALA A 59 -1.25 4.89 3.25
N GLU A 60 -0.30 5.34 4.05
CA GLU A 60 0.61 6.42 3.68
C GLU A 60 2.03 5.94 3.88
N SER A 61 2.99 6.59 3.23
CA SER A 61 4.41 6.24 3.37
C SER A 61 4.66 4.76 3.12
N VAL A 62 4.07 4.24 2.06
CA VAL A 62 4.17 2.82 1.74
C VAL A 62 5.55 2.51 1.17
N ARG A 63 6.18 1.47 1.70
CA ARG A 63 7.45 1.01 1.15
C ARG A 63 7.53 -0.51 1.26
N ARG A 64 8.23 -1.12 0.32
CA ARG A 64 8.41 -2.56 0.32
C ARG A 64 9.41 -2.96 1.41
N THR A 65 9.04 -3.96 2.20
CA THR A 65 9.90 -4.47 3.27
C THR A 65 10.61 -5.76 2.89
N SER A 66 10.14 -6.43 1.87
CA SER A 66 10.74 -7.69 1.45
C SER A 66 12.11 -7.43 0.81
N THR A 67 13.03 -8.29 1.11
CA THR A 67 14.37 -8.23 0.56
C THR A 67 14.53 -9.19 -0.61
#